data_05ae86dde5366762b877f40947c510fe
#
_entry.id   05ae86dde5366762b877f40947c510fe
#
_cell.length_a   1.000
_cell.length_b   1.000
_cell.length_c   1.000
_cell.angle_alpha   90.00
_cell.angle_beta   90.00
_cell.angle_gamma   90.00
#
_symmetry.space_group_name_H-M   'P 1'
#
loop_
_entity.id
_entity.type
_entity.pdbx_description
1 polymer ?
#
loop_
_entity_poly.entity_id
_entity_poly.type
_entity_poly.pdbx_seq_one_letter_code
_entity_poly.pdbx_strand_id
1 'polypeptide(L)'
;MIVTDFIKQIKKMGIKTLTGVPDSALKPFCDYINGVGKEEFTHYVPANEGAAVGIAIGEYLSTGVPACVYMQNSGLGNIVNPITSLANEEVYGIPMLLLVGYRGEPGKKD
;
A
#
# COMPACT_ATOMS: atom_id res chain seq x y z
N MET A 1 2.91 13.66 -8.19
CA MET A 1 3.92 12.63 -7.85
C MET A 1 4.42 11.99 -9.14
N ILE A 2 5.74 11.91 -9.30
CA ILE A 2 6.32 11.18 -10.41
C ILE A 2 6.48 9.72 -9.97
N VAL A 3 5.80 8.81 -10.66
CA VAL A 3 5.73 7.40 -10.25
C VAL A 3 7.12 6.76 -10.16
N THR A 4 7.99 7.00 -11.15
CA THR A 4 9.33 6.42 -11.15
C THR A 4 10.16 6.86 -9.96
N ASP A 5 10.02 8.10 -9.49
CA ASP A 5 10.74 8.58 -8.32
C ASP A 5 10.23 7.89 -7.04
N PHE A 6 8.91 7.72 -6.93
CA PHE A 6 8.32 7.00 -5.81
C PHE A 6 8.80 5.54 -5.79
N ILE A 7 8.80 4.88 -6.95
CA ILE A 7 9.28 3.50 -7.06
C ILE A 7 10.75 3.39 -6.61
N LYS A 8 11.59 4.35 -6.99
CA LYS A 8 12.98 4.36 -6.52
C LYS A 8 13.07 4.45 -5.00
N GLN A 9 12.20 5.27 -4.38
CA GLN A 9 12.21 5.43 -2.93
C GLN A 9 11.79 4.14 -2.22
N ILE A 10 10.74 3.47 -2.68
CA ILE A 10 10.31 2.23 -2.03
C ILE A 10 11.35 1.12 -2.21
N LYS A 11 12.04 1.07 -3.33
CA LYS A 11 13.15 0.13 -3.52
C LYS A 11 14.30 0.41 -2.54
N LYS A 12 14.63 1.68 -2.30
CA LYS A 12 15.65 2.05 -1.32
C LYS A 12 15.28 1.64 0.09
N MET A 13 13.99 1.62 0.41
CA MET A 13 13.49 1.16 1.71
C MET A 13 13.51 -0.36 1.84
N GLY A 14 13.88 -1.08 0.79
CA GLY A 14 13.90 -2.54 0.78
C GLY A 14 12.53 -3.17 0.56
N ILE A 15 11.52 -2.38 0.21
CA ILE A 15 10.16 -2.87 0.01
C ILE A 15 10.11 -3.69 -1.27
N LYS A 16 9.59 -4.92 -1.17
CA LYS A 16 9.45 -5.85 -2.30
C LYS A 16 8.02 -6.28 -2.53
N THR A 17 7.14 -6.04 -1.57
CA THR A 17 5.74 -6.47 -1.65
C THR A 17 4.83 -5.25 -1.65
N LEU A 18 3.92 -5.23 -2.62
CA LEU A 18 2.89 -4.21 -2.75
C LEU A 18 1.54 -4.89 -2.65
N THR A 19 0.63 -4.31 -1.88
CA THR A 19 -0.72 -4.84 -1.77
C THR A 19 -1.71 -3.70 -1.58
N GLY A 20 -2.89 -3.84 -2.14
CA GLY A 20 -3.89 -2.79 -2.02
C GLY A 20 -5.07 -2.98 -2.96
N VAL A 21 -5.96 -2.02 -2.93
CA VAL A 21 -7.14 -1.99 -3.78
C VAL A 21 -6.90 -0.93 -4.85
N PRO A 22 -6.85 -1.33 -6.14
CA PRO A 22 -6.64 -0.39 -7.23
C PRO A 22 -7.69 0.71 -7.27
N ASP A 23 -7.27 1.92 -7.62
CA ASP A 23 -8.15 3.07 -7.71
C ASP A 23 -7.67 4.04 -8.78
N SER A 24 -8.61 4.76 -9.38
CA SER A 24 -8.30 5.74 -10.44
C SER A 24 -7.41 6.87 -9.95
N ALA A 25 -7.48 7.23 -8.67
CA ALA A 25 -6.60 8.26 -8.10
C ALA A 25 -5.12 7.82 -8.09
N LEU A 26 -4.87 6.50 -8.16
CA LEU A 26 -3.54 5.93 -8.20
C LEU A 26 -3.24 5.26 -9.55
N LYS A 27 -3.95 5.64 -10.61
CA LYS A 27 -3.83 5.00 -11.92
C LYS A 27 -2.38 4.94 -12.43
N PRO A 28 -1.58 6.01 -12.41
CA PRO A 28 -0.19 5.91 -12.88
C PRO A 28 0.63 4.88 -12.10
N PHE A 29 0.44 4.79 -10.79
CA PHE A 29 1.12 3.81 -9.95
C PHE A 29 0.65 2.39 -10.28
N CYS A 30 -0.67 2.19 -10.35
CA CYS A 30 -1.24 0.87 -10.67
C CYS A 30 -0.82 0.41 -12.06
N ASP A 31 -0.80 1.31 -13.05
CA ASP A 31 -0.35 0.98 -14.40
C ASP A 31 1.11 0.55 -14.41
N TYR A 32 1.97 1.21 -13.63
CA TYR A 32 3.37 0.84 -13.54
C TYR A 32 3.54 -0.58 -12.98
N ILE A 33 2.92 -0.86 -11.84
CA ILE A 33 3.11 -2.16 -11.15
C ILE A 33 2.44 -3.32 -11.89
N ASN A 34 1.47 -3.05 -12.74
CA ASN A 34 0.84 -4.07 -13.58
C ASN A 34 1.50 -4.21 -14.96
N GLY A 35 2.39 -3.31 -15.32
CA GLY A 35 3.08 -3.28 -16.60
C GLY A 35 4.59 -3.36 -16.47
N VAL A 36 5.26 -2.22 -16.62
CA VAL A 36 6.73 -2.15 -16.62
C VAL A 36 7.35 -2.73 -15.35
N GLY A 37 6.74 -2.46 -14.21
CA GLY A 37 7.25 -2.91 -12.90
C GLY A 37 6.76 -4.27 -12.44
N LYS A 38 6.05 -5.00 -13.30
CA LYS A 38 5.40 -6.26 -12.92
C LYS A 38 6.35 -7.29 -12.32
N GLU A 39 7.57 -7.36 -12.81
CA GLU A 39 8.55 -8.33 -12.35
C GLU A 39 9.38 -7.81 -11.16
N GLU A 40 9.25 -6.53 -10.82
CA GLU A 40 10.07 -5.90 -9.79
C GLU A 40 9.54 -6.10 -8.38
N PHE A 41 8.25 -6.42 -8.25
CA PHE A 41 7.57 -6.52 -6.97
C PHE A 41 6.67 -7.75 -6.93
N THR A 42 6.47 -8.27 -5.72
CA THR A 42 5.36 -9.19 -5.45
C THR A 42 4.13 -8.34 -5.18
N HIS A 43 3.07 -8.56 -5.95
CA HIS A 43 1.88 -7.71 -5.91
C HIS A 43 0.63 -8.53 -5.63
N TYR A 44 -0.09 -8.17 -4.58
CA TYR A 44 -1.34 -8.82 -4.21
C TYR A 44 -2.49 -7.82 -4.23
N VAL A 45 -3.63 -8.21 -4.80
CA VAL A 45 -4.85 -7.41 -4.82
C VAL A 45 -5.92 -8.18 -4.03
N PRO A 46 -6.08 -7.88 -2.73
CA PRO A 46 -7.09 -8.55 -1.91
C PRO A 46 -8.48 -7.96 -2.13
N ALA A 47 -9.46 -8.54 -1.43
CA ALA A 47 -10.86 -8.13 -1.57
C ALA A 47 -11.16 -6.74 -1.00
N ASN A 48 -10.37 -6.28 -0.01
CA ASN A 48 -10.57 -4.96 0.60
C ASN A 48 -9.27 -4.48 1.26
N GLU A 49 -9.30 -3.24 1.72
CA GLU A 49 -8.13 -2.57 2.31
C GLU A 49 -7.67 -3.22 3.60
N GLY A 50 -8.60 -3.69 4.41
CA GLY A 50 -8.25 -4.38 5.66
C GLY A 50 -7.46 -5.66 5.41
N ALA A 51 -7.83 -6.42 4.39
CA ALA A 51 -7.09 -7.61 3.99
C ALA A 51 -5.69 -7.24 3.47
N ALA A 52 -5.53 -6.08 2.80
CA ALA A 52 -4.22 -5.61 2.36
C ALA A 52 -3.30 -5.34 3.55
N VAL A 53 -3.82 -4.72 4.61
CA VAL A 53 -3.04 -4.51 5.84
C VAL A 53 -2.66 -5.85 6.46
N GLY A 54 -3.57 -6.83 6.46
CA GLY A 54 -3.27 -8.19 6.93
C GLY A 54 -2.11 -8.84 6.17
N ILE A 55 -2.09 -8.69 4.85
CA ILE A 55 -0.99 -9.18 4.01
C ILE A 55 0.33 -8.49 4.40
N ALA A 56 0.30 -7.18 4.61
CA ALA A 56 1.50 -6.42 5.02
C ALA A 56 2.02 -6.89 6.38
N ILE A 57 1.12 -7.17 7.32
CA ILE A 57 1.49 -7.69 8.63
C ILE A 57 2.19 -9.04 8.48
N GLY A 58 1.60 -9.96 7.71
CA GLY A 58 2.17 -11.28 7.46
C GLY A 58 3.53 -11.20 6.77
N GLU A 59 3.69 -10.29 5.81
CA GLU A 59 4.97 -10.08 5.14
C GLU A 59 6.05 -9.66 6.15
N TYR A 60 5.76 -8.69 7.00
CA TYR A 60 6.74 -8.23 7.98
C TYR A 60 7.08 -9.33 8.99
N LEU A 61 6.08 -10.05 9.50
CA LEU A 61 6.30 -11.12 10.46
C LEU A 61 7.16 -12.24 9.87
N SER A 62 7.02 -12.53 8.58
CA SER A 62 7.77 -13.61 7.93
C SER A 62 9.14 -13.18 7.42
N THR A 63 9.34 -11.94 7.02
CA THR A 63 10.57 -11.48 6.37
C THR A 63 11.32 -10.40 7.14
N GLY A 64 10.65 -9.68 8.03
CA GLY A 64 11.22 -8.49 8.67
C GLY A 64 11.26 -7.27 7.76
N VAL A 65 10.65 -7.33 6.57
CA VAL A 65 10.66 -6.23 5.60
C VAL A 65 9.28 -5.63 5.51
N PRO A 66 9.13 -4.30 5.66
CA PRO A 66 7.82 -3.64 5.50
C PRO A 66 7.29 -3.77 4.09
N ALA A 67 5.96 -3.85 3.95
CA ALA A 67 5.28 -3.79 2.67
C ALA A 67 4.72 -2.40 2.42
N CYS A 68 4.38 -2.10 1.17
CA CYS A 68 3.64 -0.90 0.80
C CYS A 68 2.18 -1.27 0.58
N VAL A 69 1.28 -0.61 1.30
CA VAL A 69 -0.16 -0.77 1.15
C VAL A 69 -0.70 0.48 0.47
N TYR A 70 -1.40 0.29 -0.65
CA TYR A 70 -1.97 1.43 -1.39
C TYR A 70 -3.49 1.36 -1.40
N MET A 71 -4.13 2.53 -1.41
CA MET A 71 -5.59 2.63 -1.39
C MET A 71 -6.05 4.04 -1.70
N GLN A 72 -7.34 4.17 -2.02
CA GLN A 72 -8.02 5.47 -2.05
C GLN A 72 -8.25 5.93 -0.60
N ASN A 73 -8.34 7.25 -0.38
CA ASN A 73 -8.61 7.78 0.96
C ASN A 73 -9.91 7.27 1.56
N SER A 74 -10.91 6.92 0.75
CA SER A 74 -12.16 6.31 1.25
C SER A 74 -11.93 4.95 1.88
N GLY A 75 -10.83 4.26 1.56
CA GLY A 75 -10.48 2.96 2.13
C GLY A 75 -9.90 3.04 3.53
N LEU A 76 -9.56 4.25 4.01
CA LEU A 76 -8.95 4.42 5.33
C LEU A 76 -9.82 3.87 6.46
N GLY A 77 -11.15 3.95 6.32
CA GLY A 77 -12.06 3.40 7.33
C GLY A 77 -11.91 1.88 7.49
N ASN A 78 -11.55 1.19 6.41
CA ASN A 78 -11.43 -0.27 6.43
C ASN A 78 -10.13 -0.75 7.08
N ILE A 79 -9.17 0.13 7.33
CA ILE A 79 -7.89 -0.25 7.94
C ILE A 79 -7.77 0.15 9.40
N VAL A 80 -8.75 0.87 9.95
CA VAL A 80 -8.69 1.32 11.35
C VAL A 80 -8.51 0.14 12.30
N ASN A 81 -9.34 -0.89 12.18
CA ASN A 81 -9.26 -2.05 13.06
C ASN A 81 -7.91 -2.80 12.92
N PRO A 82 -7.48 -3.25 11.73
CA PRO A 82 -6.21 -3.97 11.64
C PRO A 82 -5.01 -3.13 12.06
N ILE A 83 -5.01 -1.81 11.81
CA ILE A 83 -3.90 -0.97 12.24
C ILE A 83 -3.87 -0.82 13.76
N THR A 84 -5.03 -0.53 14.38
CA THR A 84 -5.07 -0.30 15.82
C THR A 84 -5.00 -1.58 16.62
N SER A 85 -5.54 -2.69 16.11
CA SER A 85 -5.63 -3.95 16.86
C SER A 85 -4.44 -4.88 16.60
N LEU A 86 -3.81 -4.81 15.42
CA LEU A 86 -2.75 -5.76 15.06
C LEU A 86 -1.40 -5.08 14.81
N ALA A 87 -1.37 -4.01 14.02
CA ALA A 87 -0.11 -3.37 13.65
C ALA A 87 0.42 -2.42 14.73
N ASN A 88 -0.42 -2.01 15.69
CA ASN A 88 -0.03 -1.10 16.76
C ASN A 88 1.20 -1.65 17.51
N GLU A 89 2.10 -0.74 17.92
CA GLU A 89 3.34 -1.12 18.60
C GLU A 89 3.10 -1.86 19.91
N GLU A 90 1.96 -1.65 20.56
CA GLU A 90 1.59 -2.36 21.79
C GLU A 90 1.12 -3.79 21.53
N VAL A 91 0.89 -4.17 20.26
CA VAL A 91 0.48 -5.53 19.89
C VAL A 91 1.63 -6.20 19.14
N TYR A 92 1.77 -5.95 17.83
CA TYR A 92 2.85 -6.55 17.03
C TYR A 92 3.93 -5.56 16.60
N GLY A 93 3.62 -4.26 16.62
CA GLY A 93 4.59 -3.23 16.22
C GLY A 93 5.01 -3.32 14.77
N ILE A 94 4.06 -3.50 13.84
CA ILE A 94 4.37 -3.74 12.44
C ILE A 94 4.48 -2.42 11.66
N PRO A 95 5.66 -2.08 11.13
CA PRO A 95 5.78 -0.94 10.24
C PRO A 95 5.26 -1.28 8.84
N MET A 96 4.65 -0.31 8.17
CA MET A 96 4.25 -0.41 6.77
C MET A 96 4.18 0.98 6.16
N LEU A 97 4.35 1.05 4.85
CA LEU A 97 4.19 2.29 4.11
C LEU A 97 2.78 2.34 3.53
N LEU A 98 2.06 3.41 3.81
CA LEU A 98 0.72 3.60 3.26
C LEU A 98 0.79 4.63 2.13
N LEU A 99 0.38 4.24 0.92
CA LEU A 99 0.23 5.15 -0.20
C LEU A 99 -1.27 5.38 -0.41
N VAL A 100 -1.71 6.60 -0.14
CA VAL A 100 -3.14 6.94 -0.18
C VAL A 100 -3.41 7.90 -1.33
N GLY A 101 -4.24 7.46 -2.28
CA GLY A 101 -4.72 8.33 -3.36
C GLY A 101 -5.87 9.19 -2.86
N TYR A 102 -5.73 10.50 -3.01
CA TYR A 102 -6.72 11.46 -2.50
C TYR A 102 -7.77 11.78 -3.54
N ARG A 103 -8.98 11.29 -3.33
CA ARG A 103 -10.14 11.64 -4.13
C ARG A 103 -10.93 12.73 -3.42
N GLY A 104 -11.57 13.60 -4.21
CA GLY A 104 -12.30 14.73 -3.66
C GLY A 104 -11.41 15.88 -3.26
N GLU A 105 -10.16 15.92 -3.75
CA GLU A 105 -9.25 17.02 -3.48
C GLU A 105 -9.84 18.32 -4.03
N PRO A 106 -9.87 19.43 -3.23
CA PRO A 106 -10.40 20.69 -3.71
C PRO A 106 -9.74 21.14 -5.00
N GLY A 107 -10.57 21.54 -5.98
CA GLY A 107 -10.09 22.01 -7.27
C GLY A 107 -9.76 20.94 -8.29
N LYS A 108 -9.93 19.66 -7.93
CA LYS A 108 -9.71 18.55 -8.85
C LYS A 108 -10.99 17.81 -9.15
N LYS A 109 -11.08 17.30 -10.39
CA LYS A 109 -12.17 16.44 -10.80
C LYS A 109 -11.82 15.00 -10.48
N ASP A 110 -12.73 14.31 -9.84
CA ASP A 110 -12.56 12.91 -9.49
C ASP A 110 -12.54 11.98 -10.70
#